data_064d00382efcf74eb1a1be9e618b88f7
#
_entry.id   064d00382efcf74eb1a1be9e618b88f7
#
_cell.length_a   1.000
_cell.length_b   1.000
_cell.length_c   1.000
_cell.angle_alpha   90.00
_cell.angle_beta   90.00
_cell.angle_gamma   90.00
#
_symmetry.space_group_name_H-M   'P 1'
#
loop_
_entity.id
_entity.type
_entity.pdbx_description
1 polymer ?
#
loop_
_entity_poly.entity_id
_entity_poly.type
_entity_poly.pdbx_seq_one_letter_code
_entity_poly.pdbx_strand_id
1 'polypeptide(L)'
;PYGMETSGYWTQMWLGTLEGLTDLNYDNVGYSGLAKVYYPGNYNASIEDRKSSYPTGQRTKCRFNDADSHMWTGIRHAWLLYENVDRVPDMDATEKSRLKAEAKMIVAIYYSHMLRHFGALPIVDHAIDPEDVNLPGRATLQATVDFIIGLLNDAINCPDFPWRISDNDLANWDGRMTKAGAMALKARVLLFVASPLFNDNAPYCDGEASSSLMTWFGGYNKERWKDAINACEEFFTALNQNGYYKLVEVGDNGTSDVRGAYTSAYYDRGTTETLI
;
A
#
# COMPACT_ATOMS: atom_id res chain seq x y z
N PRO A 1 -2.33 10.37 -4.71
CA PRO A 1 -2.51 10.12 -3.35
C PRO A 1 -3.95 9.80 -3.07
N TYR A 2 -4.17 8.65 -2.97
CA TYR A 2 -5.36 7.83 -2.99
C TYR A 2 -6.10 7.79 -1.64
N GLY A 3 -6.24 8.93 -0.97
CA GLY A 3 -6.98 9.02 0.29
C GLY A 3 -6.33 8.31 1.49
N MET A 4 -5.17 7.70 1.28
CA MET A 4 -4.53 6.87 2.29
C MET A 4 -3.77 7.66 3.35
N GLU A 5 -3.38 8.89 3.07
CA GLU A 5 -2.52 9.64 3.98
C GLU A 5 -3.01 11.04 4.35
N THR A 6 -3.92 11.61 3.61
CA THR A 6 -4.10 13.06 3.66
C THR A 6 -5.50 13.55 3.90
N SER A 7 -6.47 12.70 3.95
CA SER A 7 -7.82 13.21 3.95
C SER A 7 -8.22 13.74 5.30
N GLY A 8 -7.88 14.97 5.48
CA GLY A 8 -8.62 15.80 6.37
C GLY A 8 -8.12 15.82 7.81
N TYR A 9 -8.49 16.87 8.41
CA TYR A 9 -8.31 17.36 9.77
C TYR A 9 -8.55 16.32 10.88
N TRP A 10 -9.08 15.17 10.55
CA TRP A 10 -9.57 14.17 11.50
C TRP A 10 -8.94 12.80 11.37
N THR A 11 -7.95 12.62 10.47
CA THR A 11 -7.27 11.34 10.31
C THR A 11 -6.20 11.13 11.39
N GLN A 12 -5.93 9.90 11.69
CA GLN A 12 -5.05 9.44 12.77
C GLN A 12 -3.60 9.83 12.61
N MET A 13 -3.16 10.07 11.38
CA MET A 13 -1.80 10.48 11.05
C MET A 13 -1.58 11.98 11.22
N TRP A 14 -2.58 12.68 11.73
CA TRP A 14 -2.45 14.09 12.02
C TRP A 14 -1.45 14.30 13.15
N LEU A 15 -0.64 15.33 13.02
CA LEU A 15 0.43 15.69 13.95
C LEU A 15 1.60 14.70 14.04
N GLY A 16 1.93 14.01 12.95
CA GLY A 16 3.12 13.15 12.92
C GLY A 16 3.02 11.92 13.82
N THR A 17 1.83 11.35 13.94
CA THR A 17 1.59 10.19 14.83
C THR A 17 2.52 9.02 14.53
N LEU A 18 2.84 8.75 13.26
CA LEU A 18 3.77 7.66 12.93
C LEU A 18 5.19 7.98 13.34
N GLU A 19 5.65 9.20 13.11
CA GLU A 19 6.98 9.65 13.51
C GLU A 19 7.14 9.63 15.02
N GLY A 20 6.09 9.97 15.75
CA GLY A 20 6.07 9.94 17.21
C GLY A 20 6.05 8.52 17.82
N LEU A 21 5.83 7.48 17.01
CA LEU A 21 5.99 6.07 17.40
C LEU A 21 7.38 5.51 17.10
N THR A 22 8.26 6.32 16.53
CA THR A 22 9.64 5.94 16.25
C THR A 22 10.60 6.53 17.29
N ASP A 23 11.85 6.13 17.24
CA ASP A 23 12.93 6.69 18.06
C ASP A 23 13.41 8.07 17.58
N LEU A 24 12.91 8.53 16.44
CA LEU A 24 13.32 9.79 15.82
C LEU A 24 12.56 11.01 16.35
N ASN A 25 11.38 10.82 16.93
CA ASN A 25 10.54 11.91 17.40
C ASN A 25 9.71 11.52 18.62
N TYR A 26 9.49 12.47 19.52
CA TYR A 26 8.62 12.33 20.68
C TYR A 26 7.55 13.41 20.66
N ASP A 27 6.28 13.01 20.67
CA ASP A 27 5.16 13.95 20.73
C ASP A 27 4.88 14.35 22.19
N ASN A 28 5.17 15.60 22.50
CA ASN A 28 4.93 16.20 23.82
C ASN A 28 3.57 16.91 23.94
N VAL A 29 2.70 16.74 22.97
CA VAL A 29 1.37 17.38 22.99
C VAL A 29 0.42 16.58 23.86
N GLY A 30 0.14 17.05 25.06
CA GLY A 30 -0.62 16.32 26.08
C GLY A 30 -2.07 15.95 25.72
N TYR A 31 -2.60 16.45 24.60
CA TYR A 31 -3.91 16.05 24.08
C TYR A 31 -3.80 15.11 22.88
N SER A 32 -2.60 14.78 22.41
CA SER A 32 -2.42 13.88 21.28
C SER A 32 -2.78 12.43 21.63
N GLY A 33 -3.13 11.66 20.62
CA GLY A 33 -3.35 10.22 20.76
C GLY A 33 -2.11 9.47 21.22
N LEU A 34 -0.91 9.94 20.84
CA LEU A 34 0.37 9.37 21.26
C LEU A 34 0.53 9.44 22.78
N ALA A 35 0.43 10.66 23.35
CA ALA A 35 0.61 10.86 24.79
C ALA A 35 -0.44 10.16 25.65
N LYS A 36 -1.68 10.03 25.15
CA LYS A 36 -2.79 9.46 25.94
C LYS A 36 -3.01 7.98 25.77
N VAL A 37 -2.63 7.43 24.63
CA VAL A 37 -2.96 6.04 24.29
C VAL A 37 -1.71 5.20 24.09
N TYR A 38 -0.82 5.63 23.20
CA TYR A 38 0.31 4.78 22.81
C TYR A 38 1.42 4.78 23.84
N TYR A 39 1.89 5.92 24.32
CA TYR A 39 2.97 6.00 25.31
C TYR A 39 2.62 5.35 26.65
N PRO A 40 1.40 5.51 27.21
CA PRO A 40 1.00 4.81 28.42
C PRO A 40 0.68 3.33 28.21
N GLY A 41 0.72 2.81 26.98
CA GLY A 41 0.36 1.43 26.68
C GLY A 41 -1.14 1.11 26.76
N ASN A 42 -1.99 2.11 26.68
CA ASN A 42 -3.46 1.97 26.77
C ASN A 42 -4.12 1.62 25.43
N TYR A 43 -3.32 1.32 24.42
CA TYR A 43 -3.83 0.98 23.10
C TYR A 43 -4.55 -0.39 23.10
N ASN A 44 -5.71 -0.43 22.48
CA ASN A 44 -6.44 -1.66 22.19
C ASN A 44 -7.38 -1.45 21.00
N ALA A 45 -7.88 -2.54 20.40
CA ALA A 45 -8.73 -2.50 19.20
C ALA A 45 -10.03 -1.69 19.41
N SER A 46 -10.59 -1.69 20.62
CA SER A 46 -11.80 -0.91 20.91
C SER A 46 -11.58 0.60 20.93
N ILE A 47 -10.35 1.06 21.13
CA ILE A 47 -9.99 2.48 21.08
C ILE A 47 -9.88 2.95 19.64
N GLU A 48 -9.38 2.10 18.74
CA GLU A 48 -9.27 2.39 17.32
C GLU A 48 -10.62 2.67 16.65
N ASP A 49 -11.68 1.97 17.06
CA ASP A 49 -13.02 2.12 16.48
C ASP A 49 -13.79 3.32 17.05
N ARG A 50 -13.28 3.95 18.09
CA ARG A 50 -13.99 5.07 18.67
C ARG A 50 -13.81 6.31 17.81
N LYS A 51 -14.91 6.85 17.31
CA LYS A 51 -14.98 8.23 16.84
C LYS A 51 -14.53 9.12 17.99
N SER A 52 -13.30 9.61 17.94
CA SER A 52 -12.80 10.46 18.99
C SER A 52 -13.58 11.77 18.97
N SER A 53 -14.40 11.99 19.98
CA SER A 53 -14.97 13.31 20.20
C SER A 53 -13.86 14.21 20.71
N TYR A 54 -13.59 15.29 20.02
CA TYR A 54 -12.97 16.46 20.63
C TYR A 54 -13.86 16.88 21.80
N PRO A 55 -13.48 16.87 23.00
CA PRO A 55 -12.25 17.32 23.69
C PRO A 55 -11.48 16.21 24.43
N THR A 56 -11.80 14.95 24.29
CA THR A 56 -11.14 13.89 25.09
C THR A 56 -9.73 13.53 24.62
N GLY A 57 -9.27 14.13 23.52
CA GLY A 57 -7.92 13.93 22.98
C GLY A 57 -7.61 12.51 22.52
N GLN A 58 -8.60 11.64 22.42
CA GLN A 58 -8.49 10.32 21.83
C GLN A 58 -8.72 10.46 20.33
N ARG A 59 -7.68 10.85 19.61
CA ARG A 59 -7.72 10.94 18.14
C ARG A 59 -7.05 9.74 17.47
N THR A 60 -7.29 8.58 18.03
CA THR A 60 -6.83 7.31 17.49
C THR A 60 -8.00 6.61 16.84
N LYS A 61 -8.44 7.11 15.69
CA LYS A 61 -9.40 6.36 14.90
C LYS A 61 -8.67 5.29 14.10
N CYS A 62 -9.27 4.13 13.92
CA CYS A 62 -8.77 3.18 12.96
C CYS A 62 -8.72 3.82 11.58
N ARG A 63 -7.51 3.92 11.02
CA ARG A 63 -7.28 4.50 9.69
C ARG A 63 -8.07 3.80 8.60
N PHE A 64 -8.50 2.58 8.86
CA PHE A 64 -9.11 1.70 7.89
C PHE A 64 -10.56 1.39 8.21
N ASN A 65 -11.21 2.18 9.07
CA ASN A 65 -12.65 2.09 9.21
C ASN A 65 -13.35 2.67 7.97
N ASP A 66 -14.48 2.12 7.61
CA ASP A 66 -15.23 2.49 6.42
C ASP A 66 -15.70 3.96 6.42
N ALA A 67 -15.97 4.51 7.59
CA ALA A 67 -16.49 5.86 7.70
C ALA A 67 -15.48 6.94 7.30
N ASP A 68 -14.18 6.67 7.49
CA ASP A 68 -13.14 7.68 7.35
C ASP A 68 -12.10 7.38 6.26
N SER A 69 -11.89 6.12 5.89
CA SER A 69 -10.82 5.75 4.94
C SER A 69 -11.30 5.09 3.65
N HIS A 70 -12.53 4.64 3.62
CA HIS A 70 -13.17 4.09 2.41
C HIS A 70 -12.35 3.01 1.67
N MET A 71 -11.51 2.25 2.38
CA MET A 71 -10.63 1.25 1.77
C MET A 71 -11.43 0.19 1.01
N TRP A 72 -12.44 -0.37 1.66
CA TRP A 72 -13.31 -1.37 1.04
C TRP A 72 -14.15 -0.79 -0.10
N THR A 73 -14.57 0.48 0.04
CA THR A 73 -15.23 1.22 -1.04
C THR A 73 -14.30 1.38 -2.25
N GLY A 74 -13.03 1.72 -2.02
CA GLY A 74 -12.03 1.81 -3.07
C GLY A 74 -11.78 0.46 -3.77
N ILE A 75 -11.66 -0.62 -3.01
CA ILE A 75 -11.53 -1.98 -3.54
C ILE A 75 -12.75 -2.36 -4.39
N ARG A 76 -13.96 -2.09 -3.88
CA ARG A 76 -15.21 -2.35 -4.63
C ARG A 76 -15.26 -1.55 -5.94
N HIS A 77 -14.88 -0.28 -5.93
CA HIS A 77 -14.85 0.53 -7.14
C HIS A 77 -13.82 0.03 -8.16
N ALA A 78 -12.67 -0.44 -7.70
CA ALA A 78 -11.67 -1.05 -8.57
C ALA A 78 -12.20 -2.33 -9.24
N TRP A 79 -12.90 -3.18 -8.50
CA TRP A 79 -13.53 -4.37 -9.07
C TRP A 79 -14.70 -4.02 -10.00
N LEU A 80 -15.52 -3.03 -9.67
CA LEU A 80 -16.57 -2.56 -10.58
C LEU A 80 -15.99 -2.05 -11.90
N LEU A 81 -14.87 -1.33 -11.86
CA LEU A 81 -14.16 -0.92 -13.08
C LEU A 81 -13.68 -2.16 -13.86
N TYR A 82 -13.00 -3.08 -13.18
CA TYR A 82 -12.45 -4.30 -13.79
C TYR A 82 -13.51 -5.13 -14.52
N GLU A 83 -14.68 -5.32 -13.90
CA GLU A 83 -15.77 -6.15 -14.42
C GLU A 83 -16.56 -5.46 -15.54
N ASN A 84 -16.58 -4.14 -15.59
CA ASN A 84 -17.44 -3.40 -16.51
C ASN A 84 -16.71 -2.65 -17.63
N VAL A 85 -15.39 -2.50 -17.56
CA VAL A 85 -14.62 -1.72 -18.54
C VAL A 85 -14.77 -2.23 -19.98
N ASP A 86 -14.97 -3.54 -20.17
CA ASP A 86 -15.18 -4.14 -21.50
C ASP A 86 -16.48 -3.65 -22.18
N ARG A 87 -17.43 -3.18 -21.40
CA ARG A 87 -18.75 -2.70 -21.88
C ARG A 87 -18.69 -1.27 -22.42
N VAL A 88 -17.56 -0.56 -22.23
CA VAL A 88 -17.40 0.81 -22.73
C VAL A 88 -17.21 0.75 -24.26
N PRO A 89 -18.11 1.33 -25.07
CA PRO A 89 -18.07 1.12 -26.52
C PRO A 89 -16.95 1.92 -27.22
N ASP A 90 -16.60 3.07 -26.67
CA ASP A 90 -15.71 4.06 -27.30
C ASP A 90 -14.24 3.92 -26.85
N MET A 91 -13.93 2.90 -26.07
CA MET A 91 -12.60 2.64 -25.54
C MET A 91 -11.92 1.52 -26.32
N ASP A 92 -10.68 1.70 -26.73
CA ASP A 92 -9.93 0.64 -27.41
C ASP A 92 -9.50 -0.50 -26.48
N ALA A 93 -9.09 -1.62 -27.07
CA ALA A 93 -8.73 -2.82 -26.31
C ALA A 93 -7.49 -2.62 -25.43
N THR A 94 -6.52 -1.83 -25.89
CA THR A 94 -5.28 -1.53 -25.15
C THR A 94 -5.59 -0.72 -23.91
N GLU A 95 -6.44 0.31 -24.03
CA GLU A 95 -6.85 1.12 -22.90
C GLU A 95 -7.66 0.31 -21.88
N LYS A 96 -8.59 -0.55 -22.34
CA LYS A 96 -9.33 -1.46 -21.46
C LYS A 96 -8.41 -2.40 -20.70
N SER A 97 -7.46 -3.00 -21.38
CA SER A 97 -6.44 -3.89 -20.80
C SER A 97 -5.61 -3.17 -19.74
N ARG A 98 -5.15 -1.96 -20.04
CA ARG A 98 -4.40 -1.10 -19.11
C ARG A 98 -5.23 -0.76 -17.86
N LEU A 99 -6.50 -0.35 -18.02
CA LEU A 99 -7.37 -0.02 -16.90
C LEU A 99 -7.65 -1.23 -16.00
N LYS A 100 -7.74 -2.43 -16.56
CA LYS A 100 -7.84 -3.66 -15.80
C LYS A 100 -6.59 -3.93 -14.95
N ALA A 101 -5.41 -3.71 -15.49
CA ALA A 101 -4.17 -3.82 -14.74
C ALA A 101 -4.08 -2.78 -13.62
N GLU A 102 -4.49 -1.54 -13.89
CA GLU A 102 -4.56 -0.49 -12.87
C GLU A 102 -5.57 -0.83 -11.75
N ALA A 103 -6.74 -1.37 -12.09
CA ALA A 103 -7.72 -1.79 -11.11
C ALA A 103 -7.14 -2.84 -10.14
N LYS A 104 -6.45 -3.86 -10.67
CA LYS A 104 -5.75 -4.86 -9.84
C LYS A 104 -4.67 -4.24 -8.98
N MET A 105 -3.90 -3.29 -9.51
CA MET A 105 -2.89 -2.60 -8.74
C MET A 105 -3.48 -1.75 -7.62
N ILE A 106 -4.63 -1.07 -7.86
CA ILE A 106 -5.36 -0.34 -6.81
C ILE A 106 -5.74 -1.28 -5.66
N VAL A 107 -6.32 -2.43 -5.98
CA VAL A 107 -6.66 -3.44 -4.97
C VAL A 107 -5.41 -3.88 -4.21
N ALA A 108 -4.31 -4.19 -4.90
CA ALA A 108 -3.06 -4.60 -4.28
C ALA A 108 -2.48 -3.51 -3.35
N ILE A 109 -2.56 -2.23 -3.73
CA ILE A 109 -2.14 -1.10 -2.90
C ILE A 109 -2.96 -1.05 -1.60
N TYR A 110 -4.29 -1.10 -1.69
CA TYR A 110 -5.15 -1.09 -0.51
C TYR A 110 -4.87 -2.29 0.41
N TYR A 111 -4.77 -3.48 -0.16
CA TYR A 111 -4.44 -4.68 0.61
C TYR A 111 -3.06 -4.60 1.26
N SER A 112 -2.05 -4.10 0.56
CA SER A 112 -0.70 -3.96 1.12
C SER A 112 -0.65 -2.97 2.29
N HIS A 113 -1.46 -1.91 2.23
CA HIS A 113 -1.63 -0.98 3.35
C HIS A 113 -2.32 -1.63 4.54
N MET A 114 -3.46 -2.28 4.33
CA MET A 114 -4.19 -2.96 5.40
C MET A 114 -3.38 -4.11 6.02
N LEU A 115 -2.63 -4.86 5.20
CA LEU A 115 -1.72 -5.92 5.66
C LEU A 115 -0.76 -5.44 6.74
N ARG A 116 -0.22 -4.23 6.60
CA ARG A 116 0.74 -3.65 7.56
C ARG A 116 0.15 -3.40 8.95
N HIS A 117 -1.16 -3.26 9.04
CA HIS A 117 -1.86 -2.93 10.29
C HIS A 117 -2.63 -4.12 10.87
N PHE A 118 -3.14 -4.99 10.02
CA PHE A 118 -4.04 -6.07 10.44
C PHE A 118 -3.46 -7.47 10.23
N GLY A 119 -2.38 -7.62 9.46
CA GLY A 119 -1.94 -8.92 9.00
C GLY A 119 -2.89 -9.47 7.94
N ALA A 120 -3.41 -10.68 8.12
CA ALA A 120 -4.36 -11.30 7.20
C ALA A 120 -5.67 -10.53 7.06
N LEU A 121 -6.28 -10.64 5.90
CA LEU A 121 -7.50 -9.91 5.51
C LEU A 121 -8.51 -10.86 4.86
N PRO A 122 -9.81 -10.52 4.85
CA PRO A 122 -10.77 -11.17 3.96
C PRO A 122 -10.33 -11.02 2.50
N ILE A 123 -10.44 -12.08 1.71
CA ILE A 123 -10.13 -12.02 0.28
C ILE A 123 -11.38 -11.61 -0.48
N VAL A 124 -11.33 -10.45 -1.14
CA VAL A 124 -12.39 -9.89 -1.98
C VAL A 124 -11.83 -9.75 -3.38
N ASP A 125 -12.17 -10.68 -4.25
CA ASP A 125 -11.66 -10.85 -5.62
C ASP A 125 -12.63 -10.40 -6.72
N HIS A 126 -13.76 -9.81 -6.32
CA HIS A 126 -14.81 -9.28 -7.19
C HIS A 126 -15.59 -8.16 -6.51
N ALA A 127 -16.47 -7.49 -7.25
CA ALA A 127 -17.40 -6.49 -6.69
C ALA A 127 -18.53 -7.17 -5.93
N ILE A 128 -18.41 -7.30 -4.60
CA ILE A 128 -19.44 -7.93 -3.76
C ILE A 128 -20.79 -7.25 -3.98
N ASP A 129 -21.84 -8.05 -4.20
CA ASP A 129 -23.21 -7.56 -4.28
C ASP A 129 -23.63 -6.99 -2.90
N PRO A 130 -24.22 -5.79 -2.84
CA PRO A 130 -24.70 -5.21 -1.59
C PRO A 130 -25.78 -6.07 -0.87
N GLU A 131 -26.45 -6.95 -1.61
CA GLU A 131 -27.45 -7.87 -1.07
C GLU A 131 -26.85 -9.20 -0.59
N ASP A 132 -25.56 -9.45 -0.85
CA ASP A 132 -24.90 -10.67 -0.41
C ASP A 132 -24.65 -10.63 1.10
N VAL A 133 -25.21 -11.60 1.78
CA VAL A 133 -25.06 -11.77 3.24
C VAL A 133 -23.87 -12.65 3.62
N ASN A 134 -23.25 -13.32 2.65
CA ASN A 134 -22.15 -14.26 2.85
C ASN A 134 -20.82 -13.56 2.59
N LEU A 135 -20.43 -12.64 3.46
CA LEU A 135 -19.16 -11.96 3.35
C LEU A 135 -17.99 -12.91 3.69
N PRO A 136 -16.84 -12.81 2.98
CA PRO A 136 -15.69 -13.66 3.24
C PRO A 136 -15.13 -13.38 4.64
N GLY A 137 -14.82 -14.45 5.36
CA GLY A 137 -14.11 -14.37 6.62
C GLY A 137 -12.62 -13.98 6.41
N ARG A 138 -11.97 -13.60 7.50
CA ARG A 138 -10.53 -13.31 7.49
C ARG A 138 -9.73 -14.55 7.08
N ALA A 139 -8.87 -14.42 6.08
CA ALA A 139 -8.03 -15.48 5.56
C ALA A 139 -6.79 -15.72 6.43
N THR A 140 -5.88 -16.57 5.99
CA THR A 140 -4.53 -16.67 6.58
C THR A 140 -3.62 -15.56 6.03
N LEU A 141 -2.53 -15.29 6.75
CA LEU A 141 -1.51 -14.35 6.27
C LEU A 141 -0.95 -14.77 4.91
N GLN A 142 -0.65 -16.07 4.74
CA GLN A 142 -0.13 -16.59 3.46
C GLN A 142 -1.12 -16.32 2.32
N ALA A 143 -2.40 -16.65 2.49
CA ALA A 143 -3.41 -16.43 1.46
C ALA A 143 -3.56 -14.93 1.11
N THR A 144 -3.48 -14.05 2.12
CA THR A 144 -3.52 -12.59 1.89
C THR A 144 -2.31 -12.12 1.08
N VAL A 145 -1.11 -12.60 1.40
CA VAL A 145 0.12 -12.24 0.66
C VAL A 145 0.05 -12.79 -0.76
N ASP A 146 -0.34 -14.05 -0.93
CA ASP A 146 -0.47 -14.67 -2.24
C ASP A 146 -1.46 -13.91 -3.14
N PHE A 147 -2.56 -13.44 -2.56
CA PHE A 147 -3.54 -12.61 -3.27
C PHE A 147 -2.93 -11.29 -3.74
N ILE A 148 -2.23 -10.56 -2.87
CA ILE A 148 -1.55 -9.29 -3.23
C ILE A 148 -0.54 -9.53 -4.34
N ILE A 149 0.32 -10.54 -4.19
CA ILE A 149 1.37 -10.85 -5.17
C ILE A 149 0.77 -11.31 -6.50
N GLY A 150 -0.33 -12.08 -6.46
CA GLY A 150 -1.08 -12.46 -7.65
C GLY A 150 -1.59 -11.26 -8.44
N LEU A 151 -2.23 -10.30 -7.77
CA LEU A 151 -2.71 -9.06 -8.39
C LEU A 151 -1.58 -8.25 -9.03
N LEU A 152 -0.45 -8.13 -8.32
CA LEU A 152 0.72 -7.40 -8.83
C LEU A 152 1.36 -8.13 -10.03
N ASN A 153 1.47 -9.46 -9.98
CA ASN A 153 1.97 -10.24 -11.11
C ASN A 153 1.07 -10.11 -12.35
N ASP A 154 -0.25 -10.10 -12.16
CA ASP A 154 -1.20 -9.89 -13.26
C ASP A 154 -1.01 -8.51 -13.91
N ALA A 155 -0.81 -7.47 -13.11
CA ALA A 155 -0.54 -6.13 -13.62
C ALA A 155 0.84 -6.08 -14.33
N ILE A 156 1.89 -6.66 -13.75
CA ILE A 156 3.23 -6.71 -14.33
C ILE A 156 3.24 -7.46 -15.66
N ASN A 157 2.49 -8.54 -15.78
CA ASN A 157 2.42 -9.37 -16.99
C ASN A 157 1.48 -8.81 -18.05
N CYS A 158 0.69 -7.76 -17.76
CA CYS A 158 -0.14 -7.11 -18.75
C CYS A 158 0.74 -6.41 -19.81
N PRO A 159 0.63 -6.77 -21.10
CA PRO A 159 1.48 -6.19 -22.15
C PRO A 159 1.22 -4.70 -22.35
N ASP A 160 -0.02 -4.27 -22.13
CA ASP A 160 -0.46 -2.90 -22.34
C ASP A 160 -0.21 -2.00 -21.12
N PHE A 161 0.24 -2.58 -19.99
CA PHE A 161 0.57 -1.82 -18.80
C PHE A 161 1.96 -1.17 -18.95
N PRO A 162 2.07 0.17 -19.02
CA PRO A 162 3.31 0.81 -19.42
C PRO A 162 4.37 0.72 -18.33
N TRP A 163 5.64 0.62 -18.75
CA TRP A 163 6.79 0.73 -17.84
C TRP A 163 6.83 2.06 -17.10
N ARG A 164 6.58 3.15 -17.81
CA ARG A 164 6.40 4.52 -17.33
C ARG A 164 5.32 5.23 -18.15
N ILE A 165 4.80 6.32 -17.66
CA ILE A 165 3.97 7.20 -18.47
C ILE A 165 4.89 7.92 -19.48
N SER A 166 4.59 7.83 -20.75
CA SER A 166 5.37 8.49 -21.79
C SER A 166 5.13 10.01 -21.78
N ASP A 167 6.11 10.76 -22.24
CA ASP A 167 6.02 12.23 -22.27
C ASP A 167 4.82 12.73 -23.12
N ASN A 168 4.43 11.95 -24.13
CA ASN A 168 3.27 12.25 -24.97
C ASN A 168 1.93 11.99 -24.26
N ASP A 169 1.93 11.15 -23.23
CA ASP A 169 0.73 10.73 -22.50
C ASP A 169 0.52 11.50 -21.20
N LEU A 170 1.48 12.31 -20.77
CA LEU A 170 1.42 13.03 -19.50
C LEU A 170 0.16 13.88 -19.33
N ALA A 171 -0.35 14.48 -20.42
CA ALA A 171 -1.54 15.32 -20.35
C ALA A 171 -2.78 14.58 -19.80
N ASN A 172 -2.88 13.28 -20.07
CA ASN A 172 -4.05 12.46 -19.70
C ASN A 172 -3.75 11.42 -18.63
N TRP A 173 -2.49 11.04 -18.47
CA TRP A 173 -2.10 9.86 -17.69
C TRP A 173 -1.08 10.14 -16.59
N ASP A 174 -0.69 11.41 -16.38
CA ASP A 174 0.23 11.78 -15.29
C ASP A 174 -0.30 11.35 -13.92
N GLY A 175 0.57 10.81 -13.10
CA GLY A 175 0.22 10.29 -11.77
C GLY A 175 -0.55 8.96 -11.77
N ARG A 176 -0.67 8.29 -12.94
CA ARG A 176 -1.27 6.96 -13.02
C ARG A 176 -0.24 5.86 -12.81
N MET A 177 -0.74 4.67 -12.52
CA MET A 177 0.08 3.52 -12.15
C MET A 177 0.89 2.98 -13.31
N THR A 178 2.05 2.40 -12.99
CA THR A 178 3.02 1.90 -13.95
C THR A 178 3.47 0.50 -13.59
N LYS A 179 4.02 -0.22 -14.57
CA LYS A 179 4.62 -1.54 -14.35
C LYS A 179 5.79 -1.46 -13.38
N ALA A 180 6.63 -0.42 -13.48
CA ALA A 180 7.73 -0.19 -12.54
C ALA A 180 7.22 -0.01 -11.11
N GLY A 181 6.15 0.75 -10.90
CA GLY A 181 5.49 0.90 -9.61
C GLY A 181 4.95 -0.42 -9.05
N ALA A 182 4.34 -1.27 -9.91
CA ALA A 182 3.86 -2.59 -9.51
C ALA A 182 4.99 -3.52 -9.06
N MET A 183 6.13 -3.53 -9.80
CA MET A 183 7.32 -4.32 -9.44
C MET A 183 7.94 -3.83 -8.13
N ALA A 184 8.06 -2.53 -7.94
CA ALA A 184 8.59 -1.95 -6.71
C ALA A 184 7.69 -2.26 -5.50
N LEU A 185 6.36 -2.19 -5.67
CA LEU A 185 5.42 -2.58 -4.61
C LEU A 185 5.51 -4.07 -4.29
N LYS A 186 5.66 -4.95 -5.30
CA LYS A 186 5.89 -6.39 -5.11
C LYS A 186 7.12 -6.64 -4.23
N ALA A 187 8.25 -6.04 -4.57
CA ALA A 187 9.49 -6.17 -3.81
C ALA A 187 9.31 -5.67 -2.36
N ARG A 188 8.64 -4.53 -2.18
CA ARG A 188 8.36 -3.95 -0.87
C ARG A 188 7.46 -4.83 0.00
N VAL A 189 6.42 -5.42 -0.56
CA VAL A 189 5.51 -6.33 0.16
C VAL A 189 6.26 -7.58 0.58
N LEU A 190 7.00 -8.22 -0.33
CA LEU A 190 7.76 -9.43 -0.03
C LEU A 190 8.84 -9.19 1.03
N LEU A 191 9.56 -8.07 0.95
CA LEU A 191 10.54 -7.69 1.98
C LEU A 191 9.88 -7.46 3.34
N PHE A 192 8.75 -6.79 3.38
CA PHE A 192 8.03 -6.53 4.62
C PHE A 192 7.57 -7.82 5.30
N VAL A 193 6.98 -8.75 4.55
CA VAL A 193 6.48 -10.00 5.13
C VAL A 193 7.58 -11.03 5.42
N ALA A 194 8.77 -10.88 4.82
CA ALA A 194 9.94 -11.68 5.19
C ALA A 194 10.54 -11.29 6.56
N SER A 195 10.17 -10.13 7.10
CA SER A 195 10.68 -9.64 8.37
C SER A 195 10.30 -10.54 9.56
N PRO A 196 11.06 -10.48 10.68
CA PRO A 196 10.78 -11.28 11.87
C PRO A 196 9.39 -11.09 12.46
N LEU A 197 8.72 -9.97 12.18
CA LEU A 197 7.34 -9.74 12.63
C LEU A 197 6.38 -10.85 12.16
N PHE A 198 6.61 -11.40 10.97
CA PHE A 198 5.75 -12.41 10.34
C PHE A 198 6.45 -13.75 10.13
N ASN A 199 7.77 -13.72 9.96
CA ASN A 199 8.60 -14.84 9.56
C ASN A 199 9.63 -15.18 10.66
N ASP A 200 9.14 -15.74 11.76
CA ASP A 200 9.96 -16.16 12.90
C ASP A 200 9.52 -17.55 13.36
N ASN A 201 10.24 -18.13 14.32
CA ASN A 201 9.93 -19.45 14.93
C ASN A 201 8.76 -19.39 15.92
N ALA A 202 8.38 -18.21 16.36
CA ALA A 202 7.23 -17.97 17.23
C ALA A 202 6.46 -16.71 16.77
N PRO A 203 5.16 -16.62 17.02
CA PRO A 203 4.40 -15.41 16.74
C PRO A 203 4.84 -14.27 17.67
N TYR A 204 4.74 -13.03 17.20
CA TYR A 204 5.03 -11.86 18.03
C TYR A 204 4.12 -11.75 19.26
N CYS A 205 2.85 -12.14 19.12
CA CYS A 205 1.89 -12.25 20.22
C CYS A 205 1.09 -13.53 20.09
N ASP A 206 0.90 -14.22 21.21
CA ASP A 206 0.04 -15.39 21.29
C ASP A 206 -1.44 -14.98 21.29
N GLY A 207 -2.29 -15.84 20.75
CA GLY A 207 -3.73 -15.65 20.73
C GLY A 207 -4.42 -16.38 19.58
N GLU A 208 -5.73 -16.21 19.46
CA GLU A 208 -6.54 -16.86 18.43
C GLU A 208 -6.07 -16.51 17.01
N ALA A 209 -5.73 -15.25 16.78
CA ALA A 209 -5.27 -14.80 15.47
C ALA A 209 -3.93 -15.41 15.05
N SER A 210 -3.00 -15.62 15.98
CA SER A 210 -1.73 -16.30 15.70
C SER A 210 -1.92 -17.81 15.54
N SER A 211 -2.77 -18.43 16.36
CA SER A 211 -3.12 -19.85 16.24
C SER A 211 -3.80 -20.17 14.90
N SER A 212 -4.53 -19.20 14.35
CA SER A 212 -5.18 -19.29 13.04
C SER A 212 -4.30 -18.79 11.88
N LEU A 213 -3.00 -18.56 12.11
CA LEU A 213 -2.04 -18.07 11.11
C LEU A 213 -2.48 -16.75 10.42
N MET A 214 -3.15 -15.87 11.14
CA MET A 214 -3.62 -14.59 10.63
C MET A 214 -2.59 -13.46 10.80
N THR A 215 -1.64 -13.63 11.72
CA THR A 215 -0.66 -12.60 12.09
C THR A 215 0.79 -13.00 11.83
N TRP A 216 1.04 -14.24 11.46
CA TRP A 216 2.36 -14.79 11.14
C TRP A 216 2.23 -16.02 10.25
N PHE A 217 3.34 -16.55 9.73
CA PHE A 217 3.34 -17.67 8.80
C PHE A 217 3.38 -19.06 9.43
N GLY A 218 3.46 -19.17 10.75
CA GLY A 218 3.54 -20.46 11.43
C GLY A 218 4.96 -21.03 11.56
N GLY A 219 6.00 -20.27 11.24
CA GLY A 219 7.39 -20.66 11.35
C GLY A 219 8.31 -19.87 10.44
N TYR A 220 9.61 -19.88 10.80
CA TYR A 220 10.63 -19.24 9.98
C TYR A 220 10.88 -20.03 8.68
N ASN A 221 10.92 -19.28 7.57
CA ASN A 221 11.32 -19.82 6.27
C ASN A 221 12.24 -18.81 5.56
N LYS A 222 13.50 -19.22 5.33
CA LYS A 222 14.51 -18.39 4.65
C LYS A 222 14.15 -18.09 3.19
N GLU A 223 13.31 -18.89 2.54
CA GLU A 223 12.93 -18.68 1.15
C GLU A 223 12.15 -17.38 0.96
N ARG A 224 11.43 -16.89 1.99
CA ARG A 224 10.75 -15.58 1.93
C ARG A 224 11.72 -14.41 1.71
N TRP A 225 12.93 -14.50 2.28
CA TRP A 225 13.98 -13.51 2.02
C TRP A 225 14.50 -13.61 0.59
N LYS A 226 14.60 -14.85 0.04
CA LYS A 226 14.98 -15.04 -1.36
C LYS A 226 13.92 -14.51 -2.32
N ASP A 227 12.64 -14.70 -2.01
CA ASP A 227 11.55 -14.14 -2.81
C ASP A 227 11.62 -12.62 -2.88
N ALA A 228 11.93 -11.96 -1.76
CA ALA A 228 12.16 -10.53 -1.73
C ALA A 228 13.39 -10.10 -2.56
N ILE A 229 14.50 -10.82 -2.45
CA ILE A 229 15.71 -10.58 -3.26
C ILE A 229 15.40 -10.75 -4.74
N ASN A 230 14.77 -11.86 -5.12
CA ASN A 230 14.40 -12.13 -6.50
C ASN A 230 13.51 -11.03 -7.10
N ALA A 231 12.54 -10.52 -6.32
CA ALA A 231 11.69 -9.42 -6.78
C ALA A 231 12.47 -8.11 -6.99
N CYS A 232 13.49 -7.83 -6.18
CA CYS A 232 14.39 -6.70 -6.39
C CYS A 232 15.24 -6.92 -7.66
N GLU A 233 15.78 -8.12 -7.87
CA GLU A 233 16.59 -8.46 -9.05
C GLU A 233 15.76 -8.41 -10.34
N GLU A 234 14.50 -8.88 -10.30
CA GLU A 234 13.53 -8.74 -11.39
C GLU A 234 13.32 -7.25 -11.75
N PHE A 235 13.14 -6.38 -10.74
CA PHE A 235 12.99 -4.95 -10.96
C PHE A 235 14.24 -4.35 -11.61
N PHE A 236 15.44 -4.63 -11.10
CA PHE A 236 16.68 -4.11 -11.66
C PHE A 236 16.95 -4.65 -13.07
N THR A 237 16.60 -5.88 -13.34
CA THR A 237 16.68 -6.46 -14.69
C THR A 237 15.75 -5.70 -15.65
N ALA A 238 14.51 -5.47 -15.26
CA ALA A 238 13.56 -4.69 -16.05
C ALA A 238 14.00 -3.23 -16.20
N LEU A 239 14.59 -2.64 -15.16
CA LEU A 239 15.16 -1.29 -15.20
C LEU A 239 16.30 -1.18 -16.22
N ASN A 240 17.21 -2.15 -16.25
CA ASN A 240 18.30 -2.20 -17.23
C ASN A 240 17.80 -2.33 -18.68
N GLN A 241 16.66 -3.01 -18.88
CA GLN A 241 16.07 -3.20 -20.21
C GLN A 241 15.29 -1.97 -20.69
N ASN A 242 14.57 -1.29 -19.79
CA ASN A 242 13.65 -0.21 -20.14
C ASN A 242 14.22 1.19 -19.84
N GLY A 243 15.21 1.30 -18.97
CA GLY A 243 15.81 2.57 -18.55
C GLY A 243 14.86 3.51 -17.80
N TYR A 244 15.14 4.79 -17.86
CA TYR A 244 14.43 5.94 -17.33
C TYR A 244 14.61 6.16 -15.82
N TYR A 245 14.23 5.21 -14.97
CA TYR A 245 14.32 5.41 -13.52
C TYR A 245 15.77 5.36 -13.04
N LYS A 246 16.14 6.35 -12.26
CA LYS A 246 17.45 6.44 -11.59
C LYS A 246 17.32 7.37 -10.39
N LEU A 247 18.29 7.33 -9.49
CA LEU A 247 18.41 8.35 -8.46
C LEU A 247 18.69 9.71 -9.09
N VAL A 248 18.10 10.77 -8.54
CA VAL A 248 18.36 12.15 -8.98
C VAL A 248 19.79 12.54 -8.54
N GLU A 249 20.59 12.94 -9.50
CA GLU A 249 21.99 13.33 -9.29
C GLU A 249 22.18 14.84 -9.44
N VAL A 250 23.33 15.33 -8.99
CA VAL A 250 23.71 16.73 -9.21
C VAL A 250 23.80 17.00 -10.71
N GLY A 251 23.10 18.04 -11.15
CA GLY A 251 22.94 18.40 -12.56
C GLY A 251 21.57 18.00 -13.14
N ASP A 252 20.92 16.99 -12.59
CA ASP A 252 19.54 16.67 -12.98
C ASP A 252 18.59 17.78 -12.51
N ASN A 253 17.56 18.08 -13.32
CA ASN A 253 16.55 19.10 -13.03
C ASN A 253 17.14 20.48 -12.66
N GLY A 254 18.36 20.81 -13.14
CA GLY A 254 19.04 22.08 -12.88
C GLY A 254 19.61 22.22 -11.48
N THR A 255 19.77 21.13 -10.74
CA THR A 255 20.37 21.12 -9.41
C THR A 255 21.87 21.35 -9.46
N SER A 256 22.41 22.13 -8.52
CA SER A 256 23.83 22.52 -8.51
C SER A 256 24.66 21.80 -7.43
N ASP A 257 24.00 21.15 -6.49
CA ASP A 257 24.64 20.44 -5.38
C ASP A 257 23.83 19.22 -4.91
N VAL A 258 24.41 18.42 -4.02
CA VAL A 258 23.77 17.20 -3.49
C VAL A 258 22.49 17.50 -2.72
N ARG A 259 22.42 18.62 -1.99
CA ARG A 259 21.23 19.02 -1.28
C ARG A 259 20.09 19.38 -2.24
N GLY A 260 20.42 20.10 -3.32
CA GLY A 260 19.47 20.41 -4.39
C GLY A 260 18.95 19.15 -5.06
N ALA A 261 19.82 18.20 -5.40
CA ALA A 261 19.43 16.91 -5.98
C ALA A 261 18.48 16.13 -5.05
N TYR A 262 18.82 16.01 -3.76
CA TYR A 262 17.97 15.36 -2.77
C TYR A 262 16.61 16.06 -2.62
N THR A 263 16.60 17.39 -2.60
CA THR A 263 15.37 18.17 -2.49
C THR A 263 14.49 17.99 -3.73
N SER A 264 15.10 18.02 -4.92
CA SER A 264 14.40 17.77 -6.19
C SER A 264 13.78 16.37 -6.22
N ALA A 265 14.55 15.33 -5.85
CA ALA A 265 14.04 13.96 -5.79
C ALA A 265 12.77 13.83 -4.93
N TYR A 266 12.69 14.60 -3.83
CA TYR A 266 11.62 14.50 -2.85
C TYR A 266 10.40 15.39 -3.14
N TYR A 267 10.61 16.60 -3.66
CA TYR A 267 9.56 17.61 -3.82
C TYR A 267 9.10 17.84 -5.25
N ASP A 268 9.96 17.59 -6.24
CA ASP A 268 9.61 17.85 -7.62
C ASP A 268 8.74 16.70 -8.18
N ARG A 269 7.79 17.08 -9.03
CA ARG A 269 6.96 16.09 -9.74
C ARG A 269 7.72 15.52 -10.94
N GLY A 270 7.45 14.24 -11.22
CA GLY A 270 7.94 13.61 -12.45
C GLY A 270 9.44 13.40 -12.51
N THR A 271 10.10 13.34 -11.35
CA THR A 271 11.52 12.98 -11.30
C THR A 271 11.73 11.52 -11.68
N THR A 272 12.96 11.16 -12.03
CA THR A 272 13.33 9.77 -12.35
C THR A 272 13.23 8.81 -11.16
N GLU A 273 13.00 9.31 -9.94
CA GLU A 273 12.72 8.48 -8.75
C GLU A 273 11.21 8.23 -8.54
N THR A 274 10.34 8.96 -9.24
CA THR A 274 8.90 8.81 -9.08
C THR A 274 8.38 7.61 -9.88
N LEU A 275 7.99 6.55 -9.19
CA LEU A 275 7.51 5.30 -9.81
C LEU A 275 6.00 5.31 -10.07
N ILE A 276 5.25 6.17 -9.39
CA ILE A 276 3.79 6.35 -9.48
C ILE A 276 3.46 7.84 -9.42
#